data_6b8457bce2d78544bd72c98bef9f1562
#
_entry.id   6b8457bce2d78544bd72c98bef9f1562
#
_cell.length_a   1.000
_cell.length_b   1.000
_cell.length_c   1.000
_cell.angle_alpha   90.00
_cell.angle_beta   90.00
_cell.angle_gamma   90.00
#
_symmetry.space_group_name_H-M   'P 1'
#
loop_
_entity.id
_entity.type
_entity.pdbx_description
1 polymer ?
#
loop_
_entity_poly.entity_id
_entity_poly.type
_entity_poly.pdbx_seq_one_letter_code
_entity_poly.pdbx_strand_id
1 'polypeptide(L)'
;VLNTVSGLLHPKHGSVVFEGKDLKGVPAHKIVERGMAQVPEGRHVFLQMTVEDNLEMGAYTQPNSTIDAGIADVYERFPRLKERRKQIAGTLSGGEQQMLAMGRALMSKPKLLMLDEPSMGLAPILVEQIFDIIRELHTAGTTILLVEQNAQAALSVADRAYVLETGRITLSGTGKELMASDAVRKAYLGG
;
A
#
# COMPACT_ATOMS: atom_id res chain seq x y z
N VAL A 1 2.24 3.38 13.01
CA VAL A 1 3.44 3.80 12.27
C VAL A 1 3.02 4.56 11.01
N LEU A 2 2.26 3.96 10.09
CA LEU A 2 1.94 4.55 8.78
C LEU A 2 1.26 5.92 8.88
N ASN A 3 0.29 6.10 9.78
CA ASN A 3 -0.39 7.38 9.98
C ASN A 3 0.56 8.50 10.49
N THR A 4 1.67 8.13 11.12
CA THR A 4 2.70 9.10 11.51
C THR A 4 3.57 9.48 10.31
N VAL A 5 3.90 8.50 9.46
CA VAL A 5 4.68 8.74 8.24
C VAL A 5 3.89 9.59 7.24
N SER A 6 2.58 9.34 7.09
CA SER A 6 1.69 10.10 6.20
C SER A 6 1.26 11.48 6.75
N GLY A 7 1.69 11.86 7.97
CA GLY A 7 1.39 13.16 8.56
C GLY A 7 -0.02 13.29 9.14
N LEU A 8 -0.79 12.19 9.23
CA LEU A 8 -2.10 12.17 9.90
C LEU A 8 -1.97 12.21 11.42
N LEU A 9 -0.86 11.71 11.95
CA LEU A 9 -0.50 11.77 13.36
C LEU A 9 0.90 12.38 13.51
N HIS A 10 1.12 13.13 14.56
CA HIS A 10 2.44 13.69 14.87
C HIS A 10 3.21 12.77 15.84
N PRO A 11 4.52 12.50 15.57
CA PRO A 11 5.34 11.75 16.50
C PRO A 11 5.55 12.58 17.78
N LYS A 12 5.43 11.93 18.95
CA LYS A 12 5.75 12.57 20.23
C LYS A 12 7.25 12.85 20.33
N HIS A 13 8.07 11.95 19.82
CA HIS A 13 9.53 12.02 19.78
C HIS A 13 10.04 11.48 18.45
N GLY A 14 11.26 11.87 18.06
CA GLY A 14 11.86 11.46 16.80
C GLY A 14 11.42 12.33 15.62
N SER A 15 11.80 11.90 14.43
CA SER A 15 11.50 12.57 13.16
C SER A 15 11.17 11.57 12.08
N VAL A 16 10.49 12.04 11.04
CA VAL A 16 10.24 11.31 9.79
C VAL A 16 10.94 12.07 8.68
N VAL A 17 11.89 11.44 8.01
CA VAL A 17 12.65 12.05 6.91
C VAL A 17 12.34 11.30 5.62
N PHE A 18 11.94 12.01 4.58
CA PHE A 18 11.70 11.49 3.25
C PHE A 18 12.53 12.26 2.22
N GLU A 19 13.30 11.56 1.39
CA GLU A 19 14.23 12.17 0.42
C GLU A 19 15.10 13.28 1.03
N GLY A 20 15.62 13.04 2.24
CA GLY A 20 16.49 13.98 2.97
C GLY A 20 15.76 15.19 3.59
N LYS A 21 14.44 15.26 3.52
CA LYS A 21 13.63 16.36 4.08
C LYS A 21 12.80 15.88 5.27
N ASP A 22 12.88 16.59 6.39
CA ASP A 22 12.02 16.33 7.55
C ASP A 22 10.56 16.66 7.19
N LEU A 23 9.65 15.76 7.57
CA LEU A 23 8.21 15.91 7.37
C LEU A 23 7.50 16.57 8.55
N LYS A 24 8.24 16.99 9.58
CA LYS A 24 7.65 17.63 10.77
C LYS A 24 6.85 18.88 10.39
N GLY A 25 5.57 18.89 10.75
CA GLY A 25 4.65 20.00 10.47
C GLY A 25 4.22 20.13 9.01
N VAL A 26 4.60 19.18 8.14
CA VAL A 26 4.15 19.16 6.76
C VAL A 26 2.73 18.60 6.71
N PRO A 27 1.73 19.31 6.14
CA PRO A 27 0.38 18.79 6.00
C PRO A 27 0.32 17.52 5.14
N ALA A 28 -0.58 16.58 5.45
CA ALA A 28 -0.68 15.29 4.76
C ALA A 28 -0.82 15.43 3.23
N HIS A 29 -1.63 16.37 2.74
CA HIS A 29 -1.78 16.61 1.29
C HIS A 29 -0.46 17.02 0.62
N LYS A 30 0.40 17.78 1.32
CA LYS A 30 1.74 18.14 0.81
C LYS A 30 2.72 16.96 0.83
N ILE A 31 2.50 15.98 1.71
CA ILE A 31 3.25 14.73 1.71
C ILE A 31 2.90 13.89 0.48
N VAL A 32 1.62 13.83 0.11
CA VAL A 32 1.18 13.17 -1.13
C VAL A 32 1.81 13.84 -2.36
N GLU A 33 1.82 15.16 -2.44
CA GLU A 33 2.49 15.91 -3.53
C GLU A 33 4.00 15.61 -3.63
N ARG A 34 4.65 15.21 -2.54
CA ARG A 34 6.07 14.77 -2.55
C ARG A 34 6.27 13.34 -3.07
N GLY A 35 5.19 12.63 -3.37
CA GLY A 35 5.25 11.28 -3.91
C GLY A 35 5.08 10.17 -2.88
N MET A 36 4.41 10.42 -1.76
CA MET A 36 3.97 9.38 -0.82
C MET A 36 2.48 9.12 -0.98
N ALA A 37 2.09 7.84 -1.11
CA ALA A 37 0.69 7.43 -1.06
C ALA A 37 0.49 6.35 0.00
N GLN A 38 -0.68 6.34 0.63
CA GLN A 38 -1.06 5.33 1.61
C GLN A 38 -2.37 4.65 1.20
N VAL A 39 -2.38 3.33 1.25
CA VAL A 39 -3.58 2.51 1.25
C VAL A 39 -3.80 2.06 2.70
N PRO A 40 -4.75 2.65 3.42
CA PRO A 40 -5.00 2.32 4.81
C PRO A 40 -5.73 0.98 4.94
N GLU A 41 -5.68 0.38 6.12
CA GLU A 41 -6.54 -0.72 6.51
C GLU A 41 -8.02 -0.36 6.26
N GLY A 42 -8.85 -1.33 5.86
CA GLY A 42 -10.28 -1.09 5.61
C GLY A 42 -10.60 -0.48 4.24
N ARG A 43 -9.62 -0.39 3.33
CA ARG A 43 -9.78 0.00 1.91
C ARG A 43 -10.13 1.46 1.68
N HIS A 44 -11.08 2.02 2.41
CA HIS A 44 -11.53 3.44 2.38
C HIS A 44 -11.77 3.99 0.96
N VAL A 45 -12.44 3.20 0.10
CA VAL A 45 -12.91 3.68 -1.20
C VAL A 45 -14.13 4.59 -1.06
N PHE A 46 -14.35 5.48 -2.03
CA PHE A 46 -15.56 6.32 -2.07
C PHE A 46 -16.75 5.48 -2.57
N LEU A 47 -17.51 4.92 -1.62
CA LEU A 47 -18.54 3.92 -1.88
C LEU A 47 -19.67 4.39 -2.79
N GLN A 48 -19.96 5.70 -2.84
CA GLN A 48 -21.02 6.31 -3.65
C GLN A 48 -20.56 6.67 -5.07
N MET A 49 -19.26 6.59 -5.35
CA MET A 49 -18.66 6.92 -6.63
C MET A 49 -18.44 5.66 -7.46
N THR A 50 -18.31 5.81 -8.78
CA THR A 50 -17.92 4.70 -9.65
C THR A 50 -16.45 4.30 -9.42
N VAL A 51 -16.06 3.17 -9.98
CA VAL A 51 -14.64 2.73 -10.01
C VAL A 51 -13.78 3.81 -10.67
N GLU A 52 -14.21 4.30 -11.84
CA GLU A 52 -13.48 5.31 -12.62
C GLU A 52 -13.34 6.63 -11.85
N ASP A 53 -14.42 7.13 -11.24
CA ASP A 53 -14.38 8.34 -10.42
C ASP A 53 -13.42 8.20 -9.22
N ASN A 54 -13.41 7.01 -8.57
CA ASN A 54 -12.44 6.73 -7.49
C ASN A 54 -11.00 6.82 -7.97
N LEU A 55 -10.69 6.31 -9.16
CA LEU A 55 -9.35 6.39 -9.74
C LEU A 55 -8.99 7.84 -10.07
N GLU A 56 -9.88 8.59 -10.72
CA GLU A 56 -9.66 10.02 -11.02
C GLU A 56 -9.35 10.83 -9.76
N MET A 57 -10.07 10.58 -8.66
CA MET A 57 -9.79 11.21 -7.37
C MET A 57 -8.38 10.93 -6.85
N GLY A 58 -7.79 9.78 -7.18
CA GLY A 58 -6.41 9.46 -6.83
C GLY A 58 -5.38 10.30 -7.58
N ALA A 59 -5.76 10.87 -8.73
CA ALA A 59 -4.88 11.66 -9.58
C ALA A 59 -4.87 13.16 -9.26
N TYR A 60 -5.49 13.61 -8.17
CA TYR A 60 -5.68 15.04 -7.87
C TYR A 60 -4.37 15.86 -7.82
N THR A 61 -3.22 15.21 -7.61
CA THR A 61 -1.89 15.84 -7.64
C THR A 61 -1.23 15.80 -9.01
N GLN A 62 -1.85 15.16 -10.00
CA GLN A 62 -1.29 14.93 -11.32
C GLN A 62 -1.87 15.91 -12.35
N PRO A 63 -1.12 16.27 -13.40
CA PRO A 63 -1.66 17.05 -14.52
C PRO A 63 -2.82 16.30 -15.21
N ASN A 64 -3.89 17.02 -15.57
CA ASN A 64 -5.05 16.42 -16.23
C ASN A 64 -4.68 15.62 -17.50
N SER A 65 -3.67 16.05 -18.23
CA SER A 65 -3.18 15.37 -19.44
C SER A 65 -2.60 13.97 -19.19
N THR A 66 -2.35 13.59 -17.94
CA THR A 66 -1.78 12.28 -17.57
C THR A 66 -2.78 11.33 -16.92
N ILE A 67 -4.02 11.77 -16.68
CA ILE A 67 -5.05 10.99 -15.97
C ILE A 67 -5.44 9.76 -16.78
N ASP A 68 -5.78 9.94 -18.07
CA ASP A 68 -6.19 8.83 -18.93
C ASP A 68 -5.12 7.74 -19.04
N ALA A 69 -3.87 8.15 -19.17
CA ALA A 69 -2.74 7.22 -19.20
C ALA A 69 -2.56 6.49 -17.85
N GLY A 70 -2.77 7.19 -16.73
CA GLY A 70 -2.76 6.60 -15.39
C GLY A 70 -3.88 5.58 -15.21
N ILE A 71 -5.10 5.90 -15.64
CA ILE A 71 -6.25 4.97 -15.61
C ILE A 71 -5.97 3.74 -16.48
N ALA A 72 -5.37 3.91 -17.65
CA ALA A 72 -5.01 2.81 -18.53
C ALA A 72 -4.01 1.85 -17.87
N ASP A 73 -2.96 2.39 -17.21
CA ASP A 73 -1.97 1.59 -16.47
C ASP A 73 -2.62 0.83 -15.29
N VAL A 74 -3.51 1.48 -14.55
CA VAL A 74 -4.27 0.81 -13.48
C VAL A 74 -5.15 -0.31 -14.03
N TYR A 75 -5.82 -0.12 -15.16
CA TYR A 75 -6.66 -1.14 -15.77
C TYR A 75 -5.87 -2.31 -16.38
N GLU A 76 -4.63 -2.10 -16.78
CA GLU A 76 -3.73 -3.17 -17.20
C GLU A 76 -3.36 -4.08 -16.02
N ARG A 77 -3.04 -3.49 -14.85
CA ARG A 77 -2.73 -4.20 -13.60
C ARG A 77 -3.94 -4.86 -12.96
N PHE A 78 -5.09 -4.22 -13.06
CA PHE A 78 -6.36 -4.65 -12.46
C PHE A 78 -7.47 -4.77 -13.51
N PRO A 79 -7.45 -5.79 -14.39
CA PRO A 79 -8.42 -5.92 -15.48
C PRO A 79 -9.89 -5.95 -15.00
N ARG A 80 -10.14 -6.51 -13.81
CA ARG A 80 -11.48 -6.54 -13.19
C ARG A 80 -12.04 -5.15 -12.91
N LEU A 81 -11.19 -4.17 -12.59
CA LEU A 81 -11.63 -2.79 -12.41
C LEU A 81 -12.07 -2.16 -13.74
N LYS A 82 -11.37 -2.50 -14.85
CA LYS A 82 -11.75 -2.05 -16.20
C LYS A 82 -13.14 -2.54 -16.60
N GLU A 83 -13.41 -3.84 -16.36
CA GLU A 83 -14.72 -4.45 -16.63
C GLU A 83 -15.85 -3.76 -15.87
N ARG A 84 -15.54 -3.23 -14.68
CA ARG A 84 -16.49 -2.64 -13.74
C ARG A 84 -16.38 -1.12 -13.62
N ARG A 85 -15.74 -0.45 -14.58
CA ARG A 85 -15.37 0.97 -14.48
C ARG A 85 -16.53 1.91 -14.15
N LYS A 86 -17.73 1.62 -14.62
CA LYS A 86 -18.96 2.40 -14.36
C LYS A 86 -19.77 1.90 -13.16
N GLN A 87 -19.32 0.82 -12.50
CA GLN A 87 -20.01 0.26 -11.34
C GLN A 87 -19.73 1.10 -10.10
N ILE A 88 -20.74 1.27 -9.25
CA ILE A 88 -20.61 1.95 -7.95
C ILE A 88 -19.71 1.12 -7.03
N ALA A 89 -18.67 1.74 -6.48
CA ALA A 89 -17.62 1.08 -5.71
C ALA A 89 -18.16 0.33 -4.46
N GLY A 90 -19.23 0.82 -3.86
CA GLY A 90 -19.89 0.16 -2.72
C GLY A 90 -20.49 -1.20 -3.04
N THR A 91 -20.71 -1.54 -4.32
CA THR A 91 -21.27 -2.82 -4.77
C THR A 91 -20.20 -3.84 -5.19
N LEU A 92 -18.93 -3.47 -5.11
CA LEU A 92 -17.80 -4.35 -5.39
C LEU A 92 -17.58 -5.34 -4.24
N SER A 93 -17.01 -6.51 -4.56
CA SER A 93 -16.50 -7.43 -3.56
C SER A 93 -15.35 -6.80 -2.75
N GLY A 94 -15.06 -7.36 -1.57
CA GLY A 94 -13.97 -6.85 -0.75
C GLY A 94 -12.60 -6.85 -1.44
N GLY A 95 -12.32 -7.86 -2.26
CA GLY A 95 -11.07 -7.92 -3.04
C GLY A 95 -11.02 -6.87 -4.15
N GLU A 96 -12.14 -6.64 -4.84
CA GLU A 96 -12.22 -5.59 -5.86
C GLU A 96 -12.10 -4.19 -5.25
N GLN A 97 -12.66 -3.96 -4.06
CA GLN A 97 -12.46 -2.72 -3.32
C GLN A 97 -10.99 -2.53 -2.90
N GLN A 98 -10.29 -3.61 -2.52
CA GLN A 98 -8.87 -3.54 -2.21
C GLN A 98 -8.03 -3.19 -3.44
N MET A 99 -8.31 -3.83 -4.58
CA MET A 99 -7.69 -3.48 -5.86
C MET A 99 -7.95 -2.02 -6.25
N LEU A 100 -9.19 -1.55 -6.03
CA LEU A 100 -9.56 -0.16 -6.30
C LEU A 100 -8.80 0.82 -5.39
N ALA A 101 -8.65 0.51 -4.10
CA ALA A 101 -7.88 1.34 -3.17
C ALA A 101 -6.40 1.44 -3.58
N MET A 102 -5.80 0.30 -4.00
CA MET A 102 -4.44 0.28 -4.52
C MET A 102 -4.34 1.05 -5.85
N GLY A 103 -5.25 0.80 -6.80
CA GLY A 103 -5.29 1.52 -8.08
C GLY A 103 -5.40 3.03 -7.87
N ARG A 104 -6.28 3.48 -6.98
CA ARG A 104 -6.42 4.90 -6.61
C ARG A 104 -5.12 5.49 -6.06
N ALA A 105 -4.40 4.76 -5.20
CA ALA A 105 -3.10 5.23 -4.70
C ALA A 105 -2.05 5.34 -5.81
N LEU A 106 -2.03 4.41 -6.76
CA LEU A 106 -1.13 4.41 -7.91
C LEU A 106 -1.37 5.58 -8.86
N MET A 107 -2.60 6.10 -8.94
CA MET A 107 -2.91 7.27 -9.76
C MET A 107 -2.08 8.51 -9.39
N SER A 108 -1.62 8.61 -8.12
CA SER A 108 -0.71 9.69 -7.70
C SER A 108 0.74 9.50 -8.16
N LYS A 109 1.08 8.39 -8.82
CA LYS A 109 2.45 8.00 -9.25
C LYS A 109 3.46 8.09 -8.09
N PRO A 110 3.23 7.35 -6.99
CA PRO A 110 4.00 7.51 -5.78
C PRO A 110 5.43 6.96 -5.95
N LYS A 111 6.40 7.63 -5.33
CA LYS A 111 7.76 7.12 -5.10
C LYS A 111 7.78 6.12 -3.94
N LEU A 112 6.93 6.37 -2.93
CA LEU A 112 6.73 5.50 -1.78
C LEU A 112 5.23 5.18 -1.65
N LEU A 113 4.89 3.90 -1.82
CA LEU A 113 3.56 3.36 -1.58
C LEU A 113 3.54 2.66 -0.21
N MET A 114 2.67 3.12 0.68
CA MET A 114 2.48 2.54 2.00
C MET A 114 1.20 1.70 2.00
N LEU A 115 1.30 0.44 2.39
CA LEU A 115 0.21 -0.53 2.43
C LEU A 115 0.00 -1.03 3.85
N ASP A 116 -1.22 -0.87 4.38
CA ASP A 116 -1.61 -1.27 5.73
C ASP A 116 -2.53 -2.50 5.64
N GLU A 117 -1.98 -3.66 5.95
CA GLU A 117 -2.64 -4.97 5.93
C GLU A 117 -3.45 -5.24 4.64
N PRO A 118 -2.84 -5.09 3.44
CA PRO A 118 -3.57 -5.17 2.17
C PRO A 118 -4.19 -6.53 1.89
N SER A 119 -3.73 -7.60 2.54
CA SER A 119 -4.25 -8.96 2.37
C SER A 119 -5.37 -9.33 3.35
N MET A 120 -5.66 -8.49 4.36
CA MET A 120 -6.58 -8.84 5.43
C MET A 120 -8.01 -9.09 4.93
N GLY A 121 -8.57 -10.24 5.33
CA GLY A 121 -9.95 -10.62 5.00
C GLY A 121 -10.18 -10.94 3.53
N LEU A 122 -9.13 -11.24 2.76
CA LEU A 122 -9.22 -11.67 1.38
C LEU A 122 -9.15 -13.19 1.24
N ALA A 123 -9.76 -13.72 0.18
CA ALA A 123 -9.59 -15.12 -0.20
C ALA A 123 -8.13 -15.38 -0.65
N PRO A 124 -7.59 -16.59 -0.43
CA PRO A 124 -6.19 -16.90 -0.73
C PRO A 124 -5.73 -16.51 -2.14
N ILE A 125 -6.55 -16.76 -3.15
CA ILE A 125 -6.24 -16.40 -4.54
C ILE A 125 -6.08 -14.87 -4.73
N LEU A 126 -6.82 -14.05 -3.99
CA LEU A 126 -6.70 -12.59 -4.04
C LEU A 126 -5.48 -12.11 -3.26
N VAL A 127 -5.11 -12.80 -2.18
CA VAL A 127 -3.86 -12.54 -1.46
C VAL A 127 -2.67 -12.71 -2.39
N GLU A 128 -2.60 -13.83 -3.12
CA GLU A 128 -1.54 -14.09 -4.11
C GLU A 128 -1.47 -12.97 -5.16
N GLN A 129 -2.62 -12.59 -5.73
CA GLN A 129 -2.69 -11.49 -6.70
C GLN A 129 -2.17 -10.16 -6.14
N ILE A 130 -2.52 -9.79 -4.90
CA ILE A 130 -2.03 -8.57 -4.26
C ILE A 130 -0.51 -8.61 -4.11
N PHE A 131 0.05 -9.74 -3.67
CA PHE A 131 1.50 -9.87 -3.52
C PHE A 131 2.24 -9.91 -4.86
N ASP A 132 1.64 -10.45 -5.92
CA ASP A 132 2.20 -10.36 -7.28
C ASP A 132 2.29 -8.92 -7.75
N ILE A 133 1.22 -8.13 -7.56
CA ILE A 133 1.22 -6.71 -7.87
C ILE A 133 2.26 -5.94 -7.05
N ILE A 134 2.44 -6.27 -5.77
CA ILE A 134 3.50 -5.69 -4.93
C ILE A 134 4.88 -5.96 -5.54
N ARG A 135 5.16 -7.20 -5.99
CA ARG A 135 6.43 -7.54 -6.66
C ARG A 135 6.63 -6.79 -7.97
N GLU A 136 5.57 -6.68 -8.79
CA GLU A 136 5.61 -5.93 -10.04
C GLU A 136 5.92 -4.45 -9.80
N LEU A 137 5.23 -3.81 -8.86
CA LEU A 137 5.44 -2.41 -8.51
C LEU A 137 6.87 -2.16 -8.00
N HIS A 138 7.38 -3.06 -7.14
CA HIS A 138 8.76 -3.00 -6.66
C HIS A 138 9.76 -3.12 -7.82
N THR A 139 9.56 -4.10 -8.70
CA THR A 139 10.41 -4.30 -9.90
C THR A 139 10.39 -3.09 -10.83
N ALA A 140 9.25 -2.40 -10.93
CA ALA A 140 9.09 -1.15 -11.68
C ALA A 140 9.73 0.08 -11.00
N GLY A 141 10.31 -0.08 -9.80
CA GLY A 141 11.06 0.96 -9.09
C GLY A 141 10.26 1.72 -8.03
N THR A 142 9.02 1.31 -7.72
CA THR A 142 8.26 1.90 -6.61
C THR A 142 8.80 1.36 -5.28
N THR A 143 9.17 2.23 -4.36
CA THR A 143 9.49 1.81 -2.98
C THR A 143 8.19 1.48 -2.24
N ILE A 144 8.15 0.35 -1.54
CA ILE A 144 6.96 -0.10 -0.82
C ILE A 144 7.26 -0.24 0.67
N LEU A 145 6.45 0.39 1.51
CA LEU A 145 6.41 0.14 2.94
C LEU A 145 5.16 -0.66 3.26
N LEU A 146 5.35 -1.96 3.52
CA LEU A 146 4.29 -2.91 3.78
C LEU A 146 4.17 -3.19 5.28
N VAL A 147 2.98 -3.04 5.84
CA VAL A 147 2.61 -3.56 7.16
C VAL A 147 1.69 -4.75 6.93
N GLU A 148 2.05 -5.90 7.46
CA GLU A 148 1.32 -7.16 7.27
C GLU A 148 1.38 -8.06 8.49
N GLN A 149 0.28 -8.73 8.77
CA GLN A 149 0.19 -9.79 9.76
C GLN A 149 0.59 -11.15 9.17
N ASN A 150 0.37 -11.35 7.88
CA ASN A 150 0.82 -12.54 7.16
C ASN A 150 2.34 -12.49 6.94
N ALA A 151 3.08 -12.89 7.98
CA ALA A 151 4.53 -12.82 8.00
C ALA A 151 5.18 -13.60 6.84
N GLN A 152 4.66 -14.77 6.48
CA GLN A 152 5.20 -15.58 5.39
C GLN A 152 5.10 -14.83 4.05
N ALA A 153 3.93 -14.29 3.74
CA ALA A 153 3.74 -13.55 2.51
C ALA A 153 4.60 -12.26 2.50
N ALA A 154 4.59 -11.49 3.59
CA ALA A 154 5.39 -10.27 3.69
C ALA A 154 6.89 -10.51 3.53
N LEU A 155 7.45 -11.50 4.24
CA LEU A 155 8.87 -11.83 4.15
C LEU A 155 9.29 -12.37 2.79
N SER A 156 8.37 -13.01 2.05
CA SER A 156 8.63 -13.52 0.70
C SER A 156 8.92 -12.44 -0.34
N VAL A 157 8.47 -11.20 -0.08
CA VAL A 157 8.61 -10.06 -1.00
C VAL A 157 9.52 -8.96 -0.45
N ALA A 158 9.90 -9.03 0.83
CA ALA A 158 10.64 -7.96 1.49
C ALA A 158 12.15 -8.06 1.24
N ASP A 159 12.77 -6.95 0.81
CA ASP A 159 14.23 -6.81 0.83
C ASP A 159 14.73 -6.70 2.27
N ARG A 160 14.00 -5.94 3.09
CA ARG A 160 14.27 -5.74 4.51
C ARG A 160 12.98 -5.75 5.31
N ALA A 161 13.01 -6.38 6.48
CA ALA A 161 11.85 -6.44 7.36
C ALA A 161 12.22 -6.16 8.82
N TYR A 162 11.21 -5.73 9.56
CA TYR A 162 11.28 -5.40 10.99
C TYR A 162 10.12 -6.10 11.69
N VAL A 163 10.41 -6.89 12.71
CA VAL A 163 9.38 -7.48 13.57
C VAL A 163 9.06 -6.53 14.70
N LEU A 164 7.79 -6.14 14.78
CA LEU A 164 7.30 -5.18 15.77
C LEU A 164 6.44 -5.90 16.81
N GLU A 165 6.85 -5.86 18.08
CA GLU A 165 6.12 -6.44 19.20
C GLU A 165 5.89 -5.36 20.26
N THR A 166 4.65 -5.15 20.64
CA THR A 166 4.27 -4.16 21.69
C THR A 166 4.92 -2.79 21.47
N GLY A 167 4.97 -2.34 20.20
CA GLY A 167 5.50 -1.03 19.83
C GLY A 167 7.03 -0.92 19.78
N ARG A 168 7.76 -2.06 19.89
CA ARG A 168 9.22 -2.12 19.83
C ARG A 168 9.66 -3.04 18.70
N ILE A 169 10.73 -2.65 18.00
CA ILE A 169 11.39 -3.52 17.02
C ILE A 169 12.20 -4.56 17.79
N THR A 170 11.82 -5.83 17.68
CA THR A 170 12.49 -6.96 18.35
C THR A 170 13.50 -7.65 17.45
N LEU A 171 13.22 -7.72 16.14
CA LEU A 171 14.09 -8.32 15.14
C LEU A 171 14.12 -7.45 13.88
N SER A 172 15.24 -7.48 13.18
CA SER A 172 15.37 -6.86 11.85
C SER A 172 16.38 -7.63 11.00
N GLY A 173 16.15 -7.65 9.69
CA GLY A 173 17.03 -8.35 8.74
C GLY A 173 16.44 -8.32 7.33
N THR A 174 17.05 -9.05 6.41
CA THR A 174 16.45 -9.32 5.12
C THR A 174 15.25 -10.28 5.27
N GLY A 175 14.32 -10.24 4.32
CA GLY A 175 13.19 -11.18 4.30
C GLY A 175 13.67 -12.64 4.39
N LYS A 176 14.74 -13.00 3.65
CA LYS A 176 15.34 -14.35 3.66
C LYS A 176 15.91 -14.73 5.01
N GLU A 177 16.66 -13.84 5.66
CA GLU A 177 17.25 -14.09 6.99
C GLU A 177 16.17 -14.29 8.04
N LEU A 178 15.13 -13.45 8.05
CA LEU A 178 14.03 -13.56 9.02
C LEU A 178 13.17 -14.81 8.76
N MET A 179 12.94 -15.17 7.51
CA MET A 179 12.22 -16.41 7.15
C MET A 179 12.95 -17.68 7.61
N ALA A 180 14.30 -17.64 7.66
CA ALA A 180 15.13 -18.75 8.15
C ALA A 180 15.30 -18.74 9.67
N SER A 181 14.91 -17.67 10.37
CA SER A 181 15.07 -17.52 11.82
C SER A 181 14.12 -18.44 12.59
N ASP A 182 14.65 -19.25 13.50
CA ASP A 182 13.84 -20.13 14.37
C ASP A 182 12.86 -19.32 15.24
N ALA A 183 13.24 -18.14 15.69
CA ALA A 183 12.38 -17.27 16.49
C ALA A 183 11.15 -16.83 15.67
N VAL A 184 11.34 -16.39 14.42
CA VAL A 184 10.26 -15.97 13.52
C VAL A 184 9.40 -17.19 13.14
N ARG A 185 10.02 -18.33 12.82
CA ARG A 185 9.29 -19.55 12.47
C ARG A 185 8.34 -20.00 13.57
N LYS A 186 8.82 -20.07 14.81
CA LYS A 186 8.01 -20.49 15.97
C LYS A 186 6.91 -19.49 16.31
N ALA A 187 7.17 -18.18 16.17
CA ALA A 187 6.22 -17.15 16.58
C ALA A 187 5.16 -16.82 15.49
N TYR A 188 5.53 -16.91 14.20
CA TYR A 188 4.72 -16.33 13.11
C TYR A 188 4.49 -17.25 11.91
N LEU A 189 5.26 -18.35 11.73
CA LEU A 189 5.20 -19.23 10.56
C LEU A 189 4.65 -20.62 10.85
N GLY A 190 4.20 -20.90 12.09
CA GLY A 190 3.56 -22.16 12.45
C GLY A 190 4.54 -23.34 12.48
N GLY A 191 5.74 -23.14 13.04
CA GLY A 191 6.74 -24.19 13.25
C GLY A 191 6.43 -25.13 14.41
#